data_1214b286cd1caa05cbcd6f053827f345
#
_entry.id   1214b286cd1caa05cbcd6f053827f345
#
_cell.length_a   1.000
_cell.length_b   1.000
_cell.length_c   1.000
_cell.angle_alpha   90.00
_cell.angle_beta   90.00
_cell.angle_gamma   90.00
#
_symmetry.space_group_name_H-M   'P 1'
#
loop_
_entity.id
_entity.type
_entity.pdbx_description
1 polymer ?
#
loop_
_entity_poly.entity_id
_entity_poly.type
_entity_poly.pdbx_seq_one_letter_code
_entity_poly.pdbx_strand_id
1 'polypeptide(L)'
;MTPEKFRIALVQMACGLDPQTNLDHAIERIREAAKKGAQIVCLQELFRSQYFCREEDARLFDLAETIPGPSTERLRPLAAELGVVIIASLFEKRAAGLYHNTAAIIDADGTLLGIYRKMHIPDDPLFFEKFYFTPGDLGFRAFDTKFGRIATLVCWDQWYPEAARLASLTGANILFYPTAIGWHPAEKAQYGAAQHDAWRTAQRAHAIANGIFVAAVNRVGFEGPPEKGLEFWGASFVSDPFGRVLAEASHEQEEILIVDCDPALMEEVRRNWPFLRDRRIDAYGGITSRFLS
;
A
#
# COMPACT_ATOMS: atom_id res chain seq x y z
N MET A 1 -2.95 7.82 -26.61
CA MET A 1 -1.53 7.43 -26.54
C MET A 1 -1.42 6.35 -25.48
N THR A 2 -0.74 5.25 -25.78
CA THR A 2 -0.42 4.22 -24.77
C THR A 2 0.50 4.88 -23.74
N PRO A 3 0.26 4.76 -22.43
CA PRO A 3 1.18 5.30 -21.45
C PRO A 3 2.59 4.75 -21.66
N GLU A 4 3.60 5.58 -21.44
CA GLU A 4 5.00 5.13 -21.50
C GLU A 4 5.31 4.14 -20.37
N LYS A 5 6.34 3.32 -20.56
CA LYS A 5 6.88 2.46 -19.50
C LYS A 5 7.30 3.32 -18.33
N PHE A 6 7.03 2.85 -17.12
CA PHE A 6 7.46 3.52 -15.91
C PHE A 6 8.13 2.53 -14.95
N ARG A 7 9.06 3.06 -14.17
CA ARG A 7 9.84 2.28 -13.19
C ARG A 7 9.38 2.61 -11.78
N ILE A 8 9.00 1.57 -11.04
CA ILE A 8 8.57 1.71 -9.65
C ILE A 8 9.65 1.22 -8.69
N ALA A 9 9.61 1.74 -7.46
CA ALA A 9 10.35 1.23 -6.32
C ALA A 9 9.39 0.92 -5.16
N LEU A 10 9.57 -0.23 -4.54
CA LEU A 10 8.97 -0.57 -3.26
C LEU A 10 10.05 -0.51 -2.19
N VAL A 11 9.83 0.27 -1.14
CA VAL A 11 10.76 0.44 -0.03
C VAL A 11 10.29 -0.41 1.14
N GLN A 12 10.85 -1.60 1.29
CA GLN A 12 10.70 -2.46 2.45
C GLN A 12 11.72 -2.07 3.50
N MET A 13 11.27 -1.59 4.67
CA MET A 13 12.17 -1.17 5.74
C MET A 13 11.64 -1.57 7.12
N ALA A 14 12.54 -1.63 8.10
CA ALA A 14 12.23 -1.76 9.52
C ALA A 14 11.94 -0.37 10.11
N CYS A 15 11.18 -0.31 11.21
CA CYS A 15 10.89 0.92 11.93
C CYS A 15 11.41 0.87 13.37
N GLY A 16 12.14 1.91 13.75
CA GLY A 16 12.53 2.16 15.14
C GLY A 16 11.45 2.87 15.95
N LEU A 17 11.75 3.16 17.21
CA LEU A 17 10.82 3.84 18.12
C LEU A 17 10.65 5.33 17.81
N ASP A 18 11.70 5.99 17.29
CA ASP A 18 11.68 7.43 17.03
C ASP A 18 11.11 7.75 15.65
N PRO A 19 9.96 8.45 15.55
CA PRO A 19 9.33 8.79 14.29
C PRO A 19 10.20 9.67 13.38
N GLN A 20 11.07 10.50 13.94
CA GLN A 20 11.92 11.37 13.15
C GLN A 20 13.03 10.57 12.46
N THR A 21 13.65 9.65 13.18
CA THR A 21 14.65 8.72 12.64
C THR A 21 14.06 7.86 11.51
N ASN A 22 12.83 7.37 11.69
CA ASN A 22 12.16 6.60 10.63
C ASN A 22 11.88 7.43 9.38
N LEU A 23 11.48 8.69 9.53
CA LEU A 23 11.27 9.59 8.40
C LEU A 23 12.59 9.91 7.69
N ASP A 24 13.67 10.14 8.42
CA ASP A 24 15.00 10.38 7.84
C ASP A 24 15.49 9.15 7.09
N HIS A 25 15.32 7.96 7.66
CA HIS A 25 15.64 6.71 7.00
C HIS A 25 14.83 6.50 5.71
N ALA A 26 13.51 6.75 5.74
CA ALA A 26 12.67 6.68 4.55
C ALA A 26 13.15 7.65 3.45
N ILE A 27 13.55 8.87 3.81
CA ILE A 27 14.11 9.87 2.87
C ILE A 27 15.38 9.35 2.22
N GLU A 28 16.30 8.72 2.98
CA GLU A 28 17.51 8.10 2.44
C GLU A 28 17.18 6.98 1.47
N ARG A 29 16.23 6.11 1.81
CA ARG A 29 15.79 5.01 0.94
C ARG A 29 15.12 5.53 -0.34
N ILE A 30 14.33 6.61 -0.27
CA ILE A 30 13.75 7.27 -1.46
C ILE A 30 14.85 7.81 -2.37
N ARG A 31 15.89 8.46 -1.81
CA ARG A 31 17.04 8.95 -2.57
C ARG A 31 17.79 7.80 -3.25
N GLU A 32 17.97 6.68 -2.56
CA GLU A 32 18.58 5.48 -3.14
C GLU A 32 17.74 4.91 -4.28
N ALA A 33 16.42 4.80 -4.09
CA ALA A 33 15.49 4.35 -5.12
C ALA A 33 15.56 5.24 -6.38
N ALA A 34 15.56 6.56 -6.19
CA ALA A 34 15.69 7.53 -7.28
C ALA A 34 17.03 7.38 -8.04
N LYS A 35 18.15 7.17 -7.33
CA LYS A 35 19.46 6.89 -7.95
C LYS A 35 19.45 5.60 -8.78
N LYS A 36 18.62 4.63 -8.44
CA LYS A 36 18.40 3.38 -9.20
C LYS A 36 17.40 3.58 -10.37
N GLY A 37 16.95 4.81 -10.59
CA GLY A 37 16.08 5.18 -11.70
C GLY A 37 14.58 5.00 -11.43
N ALA A 38 14.17 4.86 -10.17
CA ALA A 38 12.75 4.83 -9.82
C ALA A 38 12.05 6.16 -10.17
N GLN A 39 10.87 6.07 -10.73
CA GLN A 39 10.00 7.19 -11.06
C GLN A 39 8.83 7.32 -10.08
N ILE A 40 8.37 6.18 -9.54
CA ILE A 40 7.31 6.12 -8.52
C ILE A 40 7.87 5.31 -7.36
N VAL A 41 7.88 5.87 -6.15
CA VAL A 41 8.37 5.23 -4.93
C VAL A 41 7.21 5.04 -3.95
N CYS A 42 6.98 3.82 -3.52
CA CYS A 42 5.97 3.49 -2.52
C CYS A 42 6.64 3.05 -1.22
N LEU A 43 6.28 3.71 -0.12
CA LEU A 43 6.66 3.34 1.24
C LEU A 43 5.63 2.37 1.83
N GLN A 44 6.03 1.62 2.84
CA GLN A 44 5.15 0.73 3.60
C GLN A 44 4.09 1.49 4.42
N GLU A 45 3.09 0.80 4.93
CA GLU A 45 2.04 1.35 5.80
C GLU A 45 2.64 1.91 7.09
N LEU A 46 2.18 3.12 7.49
CA LEU A 46 2.55 3.78 8.75
C LEU A 46 4.08 3.83 8.98
N PHE A 47 4.84 4.07 7.91
CA PHE A 47 6.31 3.94 7.88
C PHE A 47 7.04 4.82 8.91
N ARG A 48 6.35 5.82 9.46
CA ARG A 48 6.95 6.79 10.38
C ARG A 48 7.13 6.27 11.80
N SER A 49 6.45 5.18 12.17
CA SER A 49 6.51 4.61 13.53
C SER A 49 6.57 3.09 13.50
N GLN A 50 6.96 2.49 14.61
CA GLN A 50 6.58 1.10 14.84
C GLN A 50 5.07 0.97 14.75
N TYR A 51 4.59 -0.24 14.41
CA TYR A 51 3.17 -0.52 14.30
C TYR A 51 2.50 -0.49 15.68
N PHE A 52 1.97 0.66 16.02
CA PHE A 52 1.41 0.95 17.34
C PHE A 52 0.07 0.27 17.59
N CYS A 53 -0.65 -0.16 16.56
CA CYS A 53 -1.96 -0.80 16.70
C CYS A 53 -1.93 -2.18 17.35
N ARG A 54 -0.76 -2.63 17.84
CA ARG A 54 -0.62 -3.86 18.63
C ARG A 54 -1.29 -3.78 20.00
N GLU A 55 -1.59 -2.59 20.47
CA GLU A 55 -2.21 -2.29 21.76
C GLU A 55 -3.15 -1.10 21.63
N GLU A 56 -4.10 -0.99 22.55
CA GLU A 56 -5.02 0.14 22.66
C GLU A 56 -4.47 1.12 23.71
N ASP A 57 -3.76 2.15 23.28
CA ASP A 57 -3.18 3.17 24.15
C ASP A 57 -3.48 4.57 23.59
N ALA A 58 -4.29 5.34 24.32
CA ALA A 58 -4.68 6.68 23.90
C ALA A 58 -3.49 7.66 23.76
N ARG A 59 -2.35 7.40 24.39
CA ARG A 59 -1.14 8.23 24.25
C ARG A 59 -0.55 8.13 22.83
N LEU A 60 -0.79 7.03 22.13
CA LEU A 60 -0.27 6.80 20.77
C LEU A 60 -0.99 7.64 19.71
N PHE A 61 -2.13 8.29 20.03
CA PHE A 61 -2.72 9.31 19.15
C PHE A 61 -1.81 10.53 18.94
N ASP A 62 -0.83 10.74 19.81
CA ASP A 62 0.18 11.81 19.66
C ASP A 62 1.14 11.56 18.49
N LEU A 63 1.18 10.34 17.93
CA LEU A 63 1.93 10.02 16.71
C LEU A 63 1.26 10.58 15.44
N ALA A 64 -0.02 10.95 15.52
CA ALA A 64 -0.79 11.42 14.36
C ALA A 64 -0.38 12.83 13.94
N GLU A 65 -0.41 13.06 12.63
CA GLU A 65 -0.13 14.36 12.02
C GLU A 65 -1.23 14.80 11.05
N THR A 66 -1.33 16.08 10.77
CA THR A 66 -2.21 16.58 9.71
C THR A 66 -1.66 16.23 8.34
N ILE A 67 -2.51 16.18 7.32
CA ILE A 67 -2.11 16.09 5.91
C ILE A 67 -2.76 17.25 5.14
N PRO A 68 -1.99 18.24 4.63
CA PRO A 68 -0.53 18.39 4.76
C PRO A 68 -0.06 18.58 6.21
N GLY A 69 1.17 18.15 6.49
CA GLY A 69 1.80 18.23 7.80
C GLY A 69 3.28 17.84 7.75
N PRO A 70 3.91 17.63 8.91
CA PRO A 70 5.38 17.51 9.02
C PRO A 70 6.02 16.53 8.04
N SER A 71 5.45 15.33 7.85
CA SER A 71 6.00 14.37 6.89
C SER A 71 5.84 14.83 5.45
N THR A 72 4.65 15.28 5.07
CA THR A 72 4.41 15.74 3.69
C THR A 72 5.22 17.00 3.36
N GLU A 73 5.44 17.89 4.32
CA GLU A 73 6.27 19.08 4.15
C GLU A 73 7.74 18.76 3.85
N ARG A 74 8.23 17.62 4.34
CA ARG A 74 9.56 17.11 4.01
C ARG A 74 9.61 16.30 2.72
N LEU A 75 8.58 15.51 2.45
CA LEU A 75 8.53 14.64 1.27
C LEU A 75 8.22 15.40 -0.03
N ARG A 76 7.44 16.48 0.02
CA ARG A 76 7.10 17.29 -1.17
C ARG A 76 8.32 17.93 -1.84
N PRO A 77 9.20 18.67 -1.13
CA PRO A 77 10.43 19.19 -1.74
C PRO A 77 11.37 18.08 -2.21
N LEU A 78 11.42 16.94 -1.49
CA LEU A 78 12.20 15.77 -1.90
C LEU A 78 11.68 15.19 -3.23
N ALA A 79 10.37 15.05 -3.39
CA ALA A 79 9.75 14.58 -4.63
C ALA A 79 10.12 15.49 -5.81
N ALA A 80 10.03 16.82 -5.62
CA ALA A 80 10.41 17.81 -6.63
C ALA A 80 11.92 17.79 -6.95
N GLU A 81 12.78 17.69 -5.93
CA GLU A 81 14.22 17.60 -6.09
C GLU A 81 14.63 16.38 -6.92
N LEU A 82 14.04 15.24 -6.64
CA LEU A 82 14.39 13.96 -7.28
C LEU A 82 13.60 13.70 -8.56
N GLY A 83 12.52 14.43 -8.80
CA GLY A 83 11.61 14.22 -9.93
C GLY A 83 10.84 12.91 -9.84
N VAL A 84 10.50 12.43 -8.63
CA VAL A 84 9.81 11.16 -8.39
C VAL A 84 8.46 11.35 -7.73
N VAL A 85 7.50 10.47 -8.05
CA VAL A 85 6.24 10.35 -7.31
C VAL A 85 6.49 9.60 -6.01
N ILE A 86 5.89 10.05 -4.91
CA ILE A 86 5.99 9.38 -3.60
C ILE A 86 4.60 9.01 -3.10
N ILE A 87 4.43 7.74 -2.71
CA ILE A 87 3.25 7.24 -2.00
C ILE A 87 3.67 6.99 -0.56
N ALA A 88 3.08 7.73 0.39
CA ALA A 88 3.43 7.71 1.81
C ALA A 88 2.20 7.44 2.68
N SER A 89 2.18 6.31 3.39
CA SER A 89 1.11 5.96 4.34
C SER A 89 1.41 6.55 5.71
N LEU A 90 0.46 7.31 6.26
CA LEU A 90 0.61 8.12 7.46
C LEU A 90 -0.58 7.94 8.42
N PHE A 91 -0.34 8.20 9.70
CA PHE A 91 -1.39 8.35 10.69
C PHE A 91 -1.95 9.79 10.63
N GLU A 92 -3.11 9.96 9.99
CA GLU A 92 -3.75 11.26 9.77
C GLU A 92 -4.56 11.70 10.99
N LYS A 93 -4.27 12.89 11.51
CA LYS A 93 -5.15 13.66 12.39
C LYS A 93 -5.98 14.62 11.54
N ARG A 94 -7.21 14.21 11.18
CA ARG A 94 -8.12 15.03 10.38
C ARG A 94 -8.73 16.18 11.17
N ALA A 95 -9.12 15.88 12.42
CA ALA A 95 -9.71 16.81 13.37
C ALA A 95 -9.49 16.29 14.79
N ALA A 96 -9.89 17.06 15.80
CA ALA A 96 -9.89 16.60 17.19
C ALA A 96 -10.79 15.35 17.32
N GLY A 97 -10.21 14.24 17.77
CA GLY A 97 -10.91 12.96 17.95
C GLY A 97 -11.25 12.22 16.64
N LEU A 98 -10.77 12.65 15.49
CA LEU A 98 -11.04 12.02 14.20
C LEU A 98 -9.72 11.73 13.47
N TYR A 99 -9.42 10.44 13.29
CA TYR A 99 -8.15 9.95 12.77
C TYR A 99 -8.35 8.89 11.69
N HIS A 100 -7.39 8.81 10.75
CA HIS A 100 -7.41 7.83 9.67
C HIS A 100 -6.02 7.25 9.42
N ASN A 101 -5.98 6.06 8.85
CA ASN A 101 -4.82 5.50 8.17
C ASN A 101 -4.87 5.96 6.72
N THR A 102 -3.93 6.78 6.29
CA THR A 102 -4.05 7.57 5.05
C THR A 102 -2.80 7.48 4.20
N ALA A 103 -2.96 7.14 2.93
CA ALA A 103 -1.90 7.25 1.94
C ALA A 103 -1.96 8.63 1.26
N ALA A 104 -0.87 9.38 1.32
CA ALA A 104 -0.67 10.65 0.63
C ALA A 104 0.06 10.40 -0.70
N ILE A 105 -0.39 11.02 -1.79
CA ILE A 105 0.20 10.90 -3.11
C ILE A 105 0.80 12.25 -3.51
N ILE A 106 2.13 12.26 -3.64
CA ILE A 106 2.92 13.44 -3.97
C ILE A 106 3.51 13.24 -5.37
N ASP A 107 3.23 14.16 -6.29
CA ASP A 107 3.74 14.08 -7.65
C ASP A 107 5.22 14.50 -7.75
N ALA A 108 5.81 14.23 -8.88
CA ALA A 108 7.21 14.46 -9.18
C ALA A 108 7.63 15.95 -9.18
N ASP A 109 6.68 16.88 -9.13
CA ASP A 109 6.92 18.32 -8.95
C ASP A 109 6.74 18.77 -7.48
N GLY A 110 6.43 17.85 -6.57
CA GLY A 110 6.14 18.13 -5.16
C GLY A 110 4.68 18.50 -4.88
N THR A 111 3.80 18.46 -5.87
CA THR A 111 2.37 18.69 -5.66
C THR A 111 1.75 17.54 -4.88
N LEU A 112 1.04 17.82 -3.80
CA LEU A 112 0.19 16.84 -3.13
C LEU A 112 -1.08 16.66 -3.97
N LEU A 113 -1.12 15.59 -4.78
CA LEU A 113 -2.25 15.30 -5.68
C LEU A 113 -3.53 14.96 -4.91
N GLY A 114 -3.39 14.36 -3.74
CA GLY A 114 -4.49 13.99 -2.90
C GLY A 114 -4.15 12.87 -1.91
N ILE A 115 -5.18 12.31 -1.32
CA ILE A 115 -5.07 11.26 -0.30
C ILE A 115 -6.08 10.14 -0.56
N TYR A 116 -5.73 8.94 -0.06
CA TYR A 116 -6.63 7.82 0.11
C TYR A 116 -6.68 7.44 1.59
N ARG A 117 -7.86 7.34 2.17
CA ARG A 117 -8.08 6.86 3.54
C ARG A 117 -8.48 5.40 3.50
N LYS A 118 -7.79 4.55 4.25
CA LYS A 118 -8.05 3.12 4.37
C LYS A 118 -9.52 2.85 4.65
N MET A 119 -10.16 2.06 3.80
CA MET A 119 -11.60 1.80 3.87
C MET A 119 -11.92 0.64 4.82
N HIS A 120 -11.12 -0.41 4.79
CA HIS A 120 -11.32 -1.59 5.62
C HIS A 120 -10.33 -1.56 6.80
N ILE A 121 -10.88 -1.47 8.01
CA ILE A 121 -10.10 -1.36 9.24
C ILE A 121 -10.18 -2.69 9.99
N PRO A 122 -9.04 -3.40 10.20
CA PRO A 122 -9.00 -4.65 10.95
C PRO A 122 -9.24 -4.43 12.46
N ASP A 123 -9.64 -5.50 13.12
CA ASP A 123 -9.81 -5.56 14.57
C ASP A 123 -9.54 -6.99 15.05
N ASP A 124 -8.30 -7.41 14.90
CA ASP A 124 -7.82 -8.73 15.29
C ASP A 124 -6.76 -8.62 16.38
N PRO A 125 -6.45 -9.68 17.11
CA PRO A 125 -5.36 -9.66 18.09
C PRO A 125 -4.05 -9.13 17.51
N LEU A 126 -3.47 -8.14 18.16
CA LEU A 126 -2.30 -7.36 17.74
C LEU A 126 -2.53 -6.46 16.48
N PHE A 127 -3.77 -6.34 16.02
CA PHE A 127 -4.16 -5.43 14.93
C PHE A 127 -5.42 -4.64 15.32
N PHE A 128 -5.36 -3.95 16.47
CA PHE A 128 -6.48 -3.17 17.03
C PHE A 128 -6.63 -1.81 16.33
N GLU A 129 -6.72 -1.82 15.00
CA GLU A 129 -6.78 -0.59 14.23
C GLU A 129 -8.10 0.18 14.42
N LYS A 130 -9.20 -0.49 14.74
CA LYS A 130 -10.48 0.20 15.01
C LYS A 130 -10.46 1.11 16.23
N PHE A 131 -9.53 0.90 17.16
CA PHE A 131 -9.33 1.82 18.29
C PHE A 131 -8.82 3.19 17.80
N TYR A 132 -8.00 3.19 16.75
CA TYR A 132 -7.32 4.40 16.25
C TYR A 132 -8.01 5.03 15.06
N PHE A 133 -8.53 4.26 14.12
CA PHE A 133 -8.91 4.76 12.80
C PHE A 133 -10.40 4.69 12.53
N THR A 134 -10.92 5.80 12.03
CA THR A 134 -12.21 5.86 11.35
C THR A 134 -12.04 5.32 9.93
N PRO A 135 -12.96 4.48 9.42
CA PRO A 135 -12.96 4.05 8.03
C PRO A 135 -12.91 5.23 7.05
N GLY A 136 -12.29 5.01 5.89
CA GLY A 136 -12.17 6.00 4.84
C GLY A 136 -13.52 6.43 4.26
N ASP A 137 -13.63 7.71 3.91
CA ASP A 137 -14.87 8.35 3.43
C ASP A 137 -14.71 9.05 2.07
N LEU A 138 -13.56 8.82 1.40
CA LEU A 138 -13.25 9.46 0.11
C LEU A 138 -13.55 8.57 -1.10
N GLY A 139 -13.96 7.33 -0.86
CA GLY A 139 -14.15 6.32 -1.90
C GLY A 139 -12.84 5.84 -2.51
N PHE A 140 -12.97 5.01 -3.55
CA PHE A 140 -11.85 4.47 -4.32
C PHE A 140 -11.52 5.42 -5.48
N ARG A 141 -10.25 5.79 -5.61
CA ARG A 141 -9.80 6.80 -6.58
C ARG A 141 -8.44 6.48 -7.16
N ALA A 142 -8.21 6.98 -8.36
CA ALA A 142 -6.89 7.02 -8.97
C ALA A 142 -6.40 8.47 -9.11
N PHE A 143 -5.09 8.60 -9.24
CA PHE A 143 -4.39 9.88 -9.32
C PHE A 143 -3.58 9.90 -10.61
N ASP A 144 -3.72 10.97 -11.38
CA ASP A 144 -2.89 11.22 -12.56
C ASP A 144 -1.56 11.80 -12.09
N THR A 145 -0.50 11.02 -12.24
CA THR A 145 0.86 11.43 -11.92
C THR A 145 1.65 11.69 -13.20
N LYS A 146 2.81 12.31 -13.06
CA LYS A 146 3.74 12.52 -14.18
C LYS A 146 4.04 11.23 -14.96
N PHE A 147 4.05 10.05 -14.31
CA PHE A 147 4.50 8.78 -14.91
C PHE A 147 3.39 7.78 -15.18
N GLY A 148 2.16 8.12 -14.88
CA GLY A 148 1.00 7.28 -15.13
C GLY A 148 -0.11 7.46 -14.11
N ARG A 149 -1.25 6.84 -14.40
CA ARG A 149 -2.41 6.85 -13.51
C ARG A 149 -2.30 5.74 -12.49
N ILE A 150 -2.20 6.09 -11.23
CA ILE A 150 -2.01 5.13 -10.14
C ILE A 150 -3.20 5.12 -9.19
N ALA A 151 -3.45 3.99 -8.54
CA ALA A 151 -4.32 3.91 -7.37
C ALA A 151 -3.53 3.34 -6.19
N THR A 152 -3.95 3.69 -4.98
CA THR A 152 -3.43 3.08 -3.75
C THR A 152 -4.59 2.68 -2.88
N LEU A 153 -4.46 1.52 -2.28
CA LEU A 153 -5.25 1.00 -1.18
C LEU A 153 -4.28 0.73 -0.02
N VAL A 154 -4.76 0.41 1.17
CA VAL A 154 -3.87 0.22 2.32
C VAL A 154 -4.16 -1.09 3.01
N CYS A 155 -3.15 -1.94 3.14
CA CYS A 155 -3.07 -3.15 3.96
C CYS A 155 -4.35 -4.02 3.91
N TRP A 156 -5.22 -3.94 4.91
CA TRP A 156 -6.43 -4.77 5.02
C TRP A 156 -7.35 -4.71 3.81
N ASP A 157 -7.32 -3.60 3.05
CA ASP A 157 -8.03 -3.47 1.77
C ASP A 157 -7.61 -4.56 0.76
N GLN A 158 -6.40 -5.13 0.90
CA GLN A 158 -5.85 -6.15 0.01
C GLN A 158 -6.64 -7.48 -0.01
N TRP A 159 -7.48 -7.70 1.00
CA TRP A 159 -8.30 -8.92 1.07
C TRP A 159 -9.63 -8.81 0.33
N TYR A 160 -10.02 -7.60 -0.08
CA TYR A 160 -11.34 -7.30 -0.64
C TYR A 160 -11.27 -7.08 -2.15
N PRO A 161 -11.78 -8.06 -2.95
CA PRO A 161 -11.80 -7.94 -4.42
C PRO A 161 -12.57 -6.73 -4.91
N GLU A 162 -13.59 -6.30 -4.17
CA GLU A 162 -14.42 -5.13 -4.49
C GLU A 162 -13.58 -3.85 -4.48
N ALA A 163 -12.70 -3.68 -3.50
CA ALA A 163 -11.81 -2.53 -3.39
C ALA A 163 -10.85 -2.46 -4.60
N ALA A 164 -10.18 -3.58 -4.90
CA ALA A 164 -9.29 -3.69 -6.05
C ALA A 164 -10.03 -3.42 -7.37
N ARG A 165 -11.25 -3.95 -7.51
CA ARG A 165 -12.09 -3.76 -8.70
C ARG A 165 -12.49 -2.29 -8.85
N LEU A 166 -13.01 -1.66 -7.82
CA LEU A 166 -13.43 -0.26 -7.86
C LEU A 166 -12.25 0.67 -8.15
N ALA A 167 -11.10 0.45 -7.50
CA ALA A 167 -9.88 1.20 -7.79
C ALA A 167 -9.43 1.02 -9.26
N SER A 168 -9.51 -0.20 -9.81
CA SER A 168 -9.14 -0.47 -11.20
C SER A 168 -10.10 0.18 -12.21
N LEU A 169 -11.39 0.26 -11.87
CA LEU A 169 -12.40 0.90 -12.73
C LEU A 169 -12.22 2.42 -12.83
N THR A 170 -11.42 3.03 -11.95
CA THR A 170 -11.03 4.44 -12.10
C THR A 170 -9.97 4.67 -13.17
N GLY A 171 -9.49 3.60 -13.83
CA GLY A 171 -8.52 3.66 -14.92
C GLY A 171 -7.06 3.57 -14.49
N ALA A 172 -6.78 3.10 -13.27
CA ALA A 172 -5.42 2.92 -12.79
C ALA A 172 -4.62 1.91 -13.65
N ASN A 173 -3.33 2.21 -13.87
CA ASN A 173 -2.38 1.31 -14.51
C ASN A 173 -1.77 0.34 -13.50
N ILE A 174 -1.63 0.79 -12.27
CA ILE A 174 -1.07 0.03 -11.16
C ILE A 174 -1.82 0.34 -9.88
N LEU A 175 -1.94 -0.68 -9.03
CA LEU A 175 -2.53 -0.61 -7.71
C LEU A 175 -1.46 -0.90 -6.67
N PHE A 176 -1.20 0.07 -5.79
CA PHE A 176 -0.27 -0.06 -4.68
C PHE A 176 -1.00 -0.44 -3.38
N TYR A 177 -0.32 -1.25 -2.56
CA TYR A 177 -0.73 -1.63 -1.22
C TYR A 177 0.40 -1.39 -0.22
N PRO A 178 0.55 -0.16 0.32
CA PRO A 178 1.26 0.03 1.58
C PRO A 178 0.70 -0.89 2.65
N THR A 179 1.55 -1.71 3.27
CA THR A 179 1.13 -2.82 4.14
C THR A 179 1.99 -2.89 5.40
N ALA A 180 1.36 -3.35 6.49
CA ALA A 180 2.01 -3.77 7.74
C ALA A 180 1.34 -5.08 8.18
N ILE A 181 1.84 -6.20 7.67
CA ILE A 181 1.33 -7.53 7.98
C ILE A 181 2.47 -8.45 8.39
N GLY A 182 2.21 -9.27 9.39
CA GLY A 182 3.19 -10.17 9.97
C GLY A 182 2.54 -11.36 10.64
N TRP A 183 3.36 -12.23 11.20
CA TRP A 183 2.92 -13.40 11.92
C TRP A 183 2.65 -13.08 13.39
N HIS A 184 1.50 -13.51 13.87
CA HIS A 184 1.30 -13.64 15.30
C HIS A 184 2.19 -14.78 15.81
N PRO A 185 3.03 -14.55 16.86
CA PRO A 185 4.00 -15.56 17.31
C PRO A 185 3.37 -16.92 17.64
N ALA A 186 2.17 -16.93 18.23
CA ALA A 186 1.46 -18.17 18.59
C ALA A 186 0.93 -18.96 17.38
N GLU A 187 0.77 -18.33 16.22
CA GLU A 187 0.16 -18.92 15.03
C GLU A 187 1.16 -19.25 13.94
N LYS A 188 2.35 -18.62 13.98
CA LYS A 188 3.34 -18.73 12.91
C LYS A 188 3.69 -20.17 12.55
N ALA A 189 3.91 -21.03 13.55
CA ALA A 189 4.31 -22.42 13.32
C ALA A 189 3.23 -23.24 12.61
N GLN A 190 1.95 -22.96 12.88
CA GLN A 190 0.81 -23.72 12.35
C GLN A 190 0.29 -23.13 11.04
N TYR A 191 0.16 -21.83 10.96
CA TYR A 191 -0.56 -21.16 9.88
C TYR A 191 0.30 -20.23 9.04
N GLY A 192 1.53 -19.89 9.48
CA GLY A 192 2.32 -18.81 8.89
C GLY A 192 2.56 -18.96 7.39
N ALA A 193 2.87 -20.17 6.91
CA ALA A 193 3.06 -20.41 5.48
C ALA A 193 1.75 -20.22 4.69
N ALA A 194 0.63 -20.70 5.21
CA ALA A 194 -0.68 -20.58 4.57
C ALA A 194 -1.17 -19.12 4.56
N GLN A 195 -0.94 -18.37 5.64
CA GLN A 195 -1.28 -16.94 5.73
C GLN A 195 -0.51 -16.12 4.70
N HIS A 196 0.79 -16.34 4.57
CA HIS A 196 1.62 -15.66 3.58
C HIS A 196 1.22 -16.02 2.14
N ASP A 197 0.98 -17.31 1.84
CA ASP A 197 0.53 -17.74 0.52
C ASP A 197 -0.85 -17.17 0.16
N ALA A 198 -1.79 -17.12 1.11
CA ALA A 198 -3.09 -16.49 0.92
C ALA A 198 -2.97 -14.99 0.60
N TRP A 199 -2.11 -14.27 1.33
CA TRP A 199 -1.83 -12.85 1.11
C TRP A 199 -1.30 -12.58 -0.31
N ARG A 200 -0.31 -13.36 -0.72
CA ARG A 200 0.31 -13.27 -2.05
C ARG A 200 -0.68 -13.65 -3.15
N THR A 201 -1.46 -14.71 -2.94
CA THR A 201 -2.46 -15.20 -3.89
C THR A 201 -3.59 -14.21 -4.08
N ALA A 202 -4.15 -13.62 -3.02
CA ALA A 202 -5.23 -12.64 -3.11
C ALA A 202 -4.83 -11.44 -3.99
N GLN A 203 -3.64 -10.90 -3.80
CA GLN A 203 -3.18 -9.73 -4.55
C GLN A 203 -2.83 -10.06 -6.01
N ARG A 204 -2.26 -11.24 -6.27
CA ARG A 204 -2.07 -11.75 -7.64
C ARG A 204 -3.40 -11.95 -8.35
N ALA A 205 -4.42 -12.44 -7.64
CA ALA A 205 -5.77 -12.55 -8.20
C ALA A 205 -6.36 -11.18 -8.58
N HIS A 206 -6.07 -10.13 -7.81
CA HIS A 206 -6.48 -8.76 -8.18
C HIS A 206 -5.80 -8.30 -9.46
N ALA A 207 -4.51 -8.59 -9.64
CA ALA A 207 -3.79 -8.28 -10.88
C ALA A 207 -4.43 -8.96 -12.09
N ILE A 208 -4.68 -10.27 -12.00
CA ILE A 208 -5.29 -11.08 -13.06
C ILE A 208 -6.71 -10.59 -13.39
N ALA A 209 -7.58 -10.52 -12.37
CA ALA A 209 -8.99 -10.20 -12.56
C ALA A 209 -9.24 -8.80 -13.12
N ASN A 210 -8.30 -7.88 -12.97
CA ASN A 210 -8.39 -6.50 -13.44
C ASN A 210 -7.46 -6.21 -14.64
N GLY A 211 -6.53 -7.11 -14.95
CA GLY A 211 -5.53 -6.92 -16.01
C GLY A 211 -4.67 -5.67 -15.74
N ILE A 212 -4.15 -5.51 -14.51
CA ILE A 212 -3.31 -4.38 -14.08
C ILE A 212 -2.08 -4.86 -13.32
N PHE A 213 -1.11 -3.97 -13.11
CA PHE A 213 -0.03 -4.24 -12.17
C PHE A 213 -0.53 -4.10 -10.71
N VAL A 214 -0.01 -4.94 -9.82
CA VAL A 214 -0.23 -4.84 -8.37
C VAL A 214 1.11 -4.86 -7.67
N ALA A 215 1.30 -3.93 -6.74
CA ALA A 215 2.53 -3.74 -6.00
C ALA A 215 2.23 -3.67 -4.49
N ALA A 216 2.66 -4.68 -3.75
CA ALA A 216 2.52 -4.76 -2.29
C ALA A 216 3.84 -4.43 -1.62
N VAL A 217 3.85 -3.44 -0.77
CA VAL A 217 5.03 -3.06 0.01
C VAL A 217 4.77 -3.24 1.49
N ASN A 218 5.49 -4.17 2.10
CA ASN A 218 5.37 -4.53 3.50
C ASN A 218 6.57 -4.03 4.30
N ARG A 219 6.41 -3.96 5.61
CA ARG A 219 7.54 -3.74 6.53
C ARG A 219 8.21 -5.06 6.88
N VAL A 220 9.39 -4.97 7.48
CA VAL A 220 10.21 -6.09 7.92
C VAL A 220 10.67 -5.88 9.36
N GLY A 221 11.03 -6.96 10.05
CA GLY A 221 11.55 -6.95 11.40
C GLY A 221 10.51 -7.31 12.46
N PHE A 222 10.99 -7.43 13.68
CA PHE A 222 10.15 -7.74 14.84
C PHE A 222 9.89 -6.46 15.64
N GLU A 223 8.62 -6.19 15.94
CA GLU A 223 8.21 -5.01 16.70
C GLU A 223 7.39 -5.42 17.93
N GLY A 224 7.74 -4.85 19.06
CA GLY A 224 7.10 -5.08 20.36
C GLY A 224 7.84 -6.02 21.29
N PRO A 225 7.27 -6.33 22.47
CA PRO A 225 7.86 -7.26 23.41
C PRO A 225 7.80 -8.70 22.86
N PRO A 226 8.75 -9.59 23.27
CA PRO A 226 8.88 -10.94 22.69
C PRO A 226 7.59 -11.77 22.69
N GLU A 227 6.75 -11.63 23.72
CA GLU A 227 5.52 -12.42 23.85
C GLU A 227 4.29 -11.78 23.18
N LYS A 228 4.38 -10.49 22.80
CA LYS A 228 3.25 -9.70 22.27
C LYS A 228 3.66 -8.85 21.06
N GLY A 229 4.77 -9.18 20.45
CA GLY A 229 5.23 -8.51 19.25
C GLY A 229 4.69 -9.16 17.98
N LEU A 230 4.92 -8.49 16.87
CA LEU A 230 4.65 -8.99 15.53
C LEU A 230 5.97 -9.17 14.78
N GLU A 231 6.13 -10.29 14.12
CA GLU A 231 7.18 -10.50 13.14
C GLU A 231 6.62 -10.16 11.76
N PHE A 232 6.94 -8.97 11.26
CA PHE A 232 6.54 -8.55 9.93
C PHE A 232 7.32 -9.35 8.89
N TRP A 233 6.59 -9.96 7.97
CA TRP A 233 7.20 -10.96 7.08
C TRP A 233 7.83 -10.40 5.81
N GLY A 234 7.95 -9.08 5.68
CA GLY A 234 8.56 -8.50 4.48
C GLY A 234 7.88 -9.00 3.21
N ALA A 235 8.64 -9.66 2.35
CA ALA A 235 8.18 -10.28 1.10
C ALA A 235 7.40 -9.33 0.20
N SER A 236 7.75 -8.04 0.21
CA SER A 236 7.18 -7.06 -0.72
C SER A 236 7.32 -7.57 -2.15
N PHE A 237 6.31 -7.39 -2.99
CA PHE A 237 6.37 -7.92 -4.35
C PHE A 237 5.59 -7.09 -5.36
N VAL A 238 5.90 -7.32 -6.64
CA VAL A 238 5.18 -6.76 -7.78
C VAL A 238 4.66 -7.88 -8.66
N SER A 239 3.37 -7.82 -8.99
CA SER A 239 2.71 -8.73 -9.91
C SER A 239 2.30 -8.02 -11.19
N ASP A 240 2.51 -8.67 -12.33
CA ASP A 240 2.05 -8.20 -13.62
C ASP A 240 0.56 -8.54 -13.88
N PRO A 241 -0.04 -8.04 -14.98
CA PRO A 241 -1.43 -8.31 -15.35
C PRO A 241 -1.81 -9.80 -15.56
N PHE A 242 -0.84 -10.70 -15.70
CA PHE A 242 -1.04 -12.15 -15.71
C PHE A 242 -0.90 -12.79 -14.32
N GLY A 243 -0.63 -12.01 -13.27
CA GLY A 243 -0.39 -12.52 -11.93
C GLY A 243 1.01 -13.13 -11.75
N ARG A 244 1.94 -12.92 -12.69
CA ARG A 244 3.34 -13.35 -12.53
C ARG A 244 4.05 -12.39 -11.57
N VAL A 245 4.79 -12.94 -10.63
CA VAL A 245 5.63 -12.13 -9.73
C VAL A 245 6.87 -11.70 -10.49
N LEU A 246 7.04 -10.39 -10.69
CA LEU A 246 8.17 -9.80 -11.39
C LEU A 246 9.39 -9.64 -10.50
N ALA A 247 9.16 -9.31 -9.23
CA ALA A 247 10.17 -9.22 -8.18
C ALA A 247 9.53 -9.46 -6.82
N GLU A 248 10.28 -10.03 -5.90
CA GLU A 248 9.87 -10.30 -4.53
C GLU A 248 11.07 -10.09 -3.58
N ALA A 249 10.88 -9.38 -2.48
CA ALA A 249 11.88 -9.15 -1.46
C ALA A 249 11.95 -10.33 -0.48
N SER A 250 13.03 -10.38 0.27
CA SER A 250 13.18 -11.35 1.36
C SER A 250 12.22 -11.08 2.52
N HIS A 251 12.11 -12.06 3.41
CA HIS A 251 11.34 -11.95 4.64
C HIS A 251 12.05 -11.15 5.75
N GLU A 252 13.35 -10.96 5.65
CA GLU A 252 14.18 -10.55 6.79
C GLU A 252 14.97 -9.26 6.55
N GLN A 253 15.16 -8.87 5.29
CA GLN A 253 16.06 -7.77 4.96
C GLN A 253 15.30 -6.49 4.58
N GLU A 254 15.90 -5.36 4.88
CA GLU A 254 15.50 -4.11 4.25
C GLU A 254 15.93 -4.12 2.78
N GLU A 255 14.98 -3.87 1.90
CA GLU A 255 15.24 -3.93 0.46
C GLU A 255 14.51 -2.82 -0.29
N ILE A 256 15.07 -2.45 -1.44
CA ILE A 256 14.40 -1.62 -2.44
C ILE A 256 14.22 -2.46 -3.69
N LEU A 257 13.00 -2.90 -3.95
CA LEU A 257 12.66 -3.54 -5.22
C LEU A 257 12.50 -2.50 -6.31
N ILE A 258 13.15 -2.72 -7.44
CA ILE A 258 13.02 -1.88 -8.64
C ILE A 258 12.40 -2.71 -9.75
N VAL A 259 11.29 -2.25 -10.33
CA VAL A 259 10.55 -2.99 -11.36
C VAL A 259 10.12 -2.05 -12.47
N ASP A 260 10.34 -2.46 -13.73
CA ASP A 260 9.79 -1.80 -14.91
C ASP A 260 8.37 -2.31 -15.19
N CYS A 261 7.42 -1.41 -15.27
CA CYS A 261 6.03 -1.68 -15.63
C CYS A 261 5.75 -1.17 -17.04
N ASP A 262 5.28 -2.07 -17.90
CA ASP A 262 4.92 -1.74 -19.29
C ASP A 262 3.39 -1.73 -19.45
N PRO A 263 2.75 -0.56 -19.58
CA PRO A 263 1.31 -0.49 -19.80
C PRO A 263 0.84 -1.15 -21.11
N ALA A 264 1.72 -1.35 -22.08
CA ALA A 264 1.37 -2.08 -23.30
C ALA A 264 0.98 -3.54 -22.99
N LEU A 265 1.61 -4.16 -21.97
CA LEU A 265 1.22 -5.48 -21.51
C LEU A 265 -0.22 -5.52 -20.95
N MET A 266 -0.66 -4.45 -20.27
CA MET A 266 -2.05 -4.36 -19.81
C MET A 266 -3.05 -4.36 -20.96
N GLU A 267 -2.75 -3.59 -22.01
CA GLU A 267 -3.60 -3.53 -23.21
C GLU A 267 -3.63 -4.89 -23.91
N GLU A 268 -2.47 -5.53 -24.07
CA GLU A 268 -2.37 -6.88 -24.64
C GLU A 268 -3.22 -7.89 -23.85
N VAL A 269 -3.04 -7.93 -22.52
CA VAL A 269 -3.79 -8.85 -21.65
C VAL A 269 -5.30 -8.59 -21.74
N ARG A 270 -5.73 -7.34 -21.64
CA ARG A 270 -7.14 -6.97 -21.66
C ARG A 270 -7.81 -7.23 -23.00
N ARG A 271 -7.07 -7.24 -24.11
CA ARG A 271 -7.58 -7.62 -25.43
C ARG A 271 -7.76 -9.12 -25.57
N ASN A 272 -6.75 -9.90 -25.13
CA ASN A 272 -6.68 -11.33 -25.34
C ASN A 272 -7.39 -12.14 -24.23
N TRP A 273 -7.39 -11.62 -23.00
CA TRP A 273 -8.07 -12.17 -21.83
C TRP A 273 -8.98 -11.10 -21.22
N PRO A 274 -10.16 -10.88 -21.82
CA PRO A 274 -10.96 -9.67 -21.59
C PRO A 274 -11.84 -9.74 -20.34
N PHE A 275 -11.33 -10.17 -19.22
CA PHE A 275 -12.10 -10.34 -17.98
C PHE A 275 -12.81 -9.06 -17.55
N LEU A 276 -12.20 -7.88 -17.80
CA LEU A 276 -12.80 -6.59 -17.46
C LEU A 276 -13.99 -6.26 -18.40
N ARG A 277 -13.86 -6.54 -19.69
CA ARG A 277 -14.90 -6.32 -20.70
C ARG A 277 -16.08 -7.24 -20.51
N ASP A 278 -15.83 -8.50 -20.20
CA ASP A 278 -16.84 -9.57 -20.20
C ASP A 278 -17.58 -9.65 -18.85
N ARG A 279 -17.43 -8.65 -18.00
CA ARG A 279 -18.17 -8.54 -16.73
C ARG A 279 -19.67 -8.43 -16.98
N ARG A 280 -20.46 -9.20 -16.23
CA ARG A 280 -21.92 -9.15 -16.24
C ARG A 280 -22.42 -8.10 -15.25
N ILE A 281 -22.19 -6.82 -15.57
CA ILE A 281 -22.56 -5.68 -14.70
C ILE A 281 -24.05 -5.63 -14.40
N ASP A 282 -24.86 -6.19 -15.27
CA ASP A 282 -26.30 -6.36 -15.13
C ASP A 282 -26.70 -7.35 -14.01
N ALA A 283 -25.79 -8.25 -13.62
CA ALA A 283 -26.03 -9.32 -12.66
C ALA A 283 -25.41 -9.07 -11.26
N TYR A 284 -24.65 -7.98 -11.08
CA TYR A 284 -23.89 -7.75 -9.85
C TYR A 284 -24.63 -6.91 -8.79
N GLY A 285 -25.91 -6.62 -8.96
CA GLY A 285 -26.65 -5.76 -8.03
C GLY A 285 -26.65 -6.24 -6.57
N GLY A 286 -26.55 -7.55 -6.36
CA GLY A 286 -26.49 -8.14 -5.02
C GLY A 286 -25.22 -7.91 -4.22
N ILE A 287 -24.12 -7.43 -4.87
CA ILE A 287 -22.81 -7.28 -4.20
C ILE A 287 -22.83 -6.23 -3.06
N THR A 288 -23.80 -5.35 -3.05
CA THR A 288 -23.98 -4.35 -1.99
C THR A 288 -24.75 -4.89 -0.79
N SER A 289 -25.29 -6.10 -0.87
CA SER A 289 -25.94 -6.78 0.25
C SER A 289 -24.94 -7.62 1.02
N ARG A 290 -25.04 -7.62 2.35
CA ARG A 290 -24.15 -8.44 3.20
C ARG A 290 -24.36 -9.92 3.02
N PHE A 291 -25.57 -10.32 2.68
CA PHE A 291 -25.98 -11.71 2.42
C PHE A 291 -27.17 -11.70 1.46
N LEU A 292 -27.23 -12.69 0.57
CA LEU A 292 -28.35 -12.91 -0.34
C LEU A 292 -29.20 -14.06 0.20
N SER A 293 -30.46 -13.79 0.56
CA SER A 293 -31.44 -14.78 1.02
C SER A 293 -32.29 -15.28 -0.15
#